data_432062664aa6768cac6736eb0c815db7
#
_entry.id   432062664aa6768cac6736eb0c815db7
#
_cell.length_a   1.000
_cell.length_b   1.000
_cell.length_c   1.000
_cell.angle_alpha   90.00
_cell.angle_beta   90.00
_cell.angle_gamma   90.00
#
_symmetry.space_group_name_H-M   'P 1'
#
loop_
_entity.id
_entity.type
_entity.pdbx_description
1 polymer ?
#
loop_
_entity_poly.entity_id
_entity_poly.type
_entity_poly.pdbx_seq_one_letter_code
_entity_poly.pdbx_strand_id
1 'polypeptide(L)'
;TPMSNYKFIVNPEYKPYASFVESLPRRFDAEGETVYEGRNVVKIFVEKGQKLVVKRYKRPMLHQRIDYTFIRKSKARRAYDFGLRFIECGIDTPEPVACIEEHKFGLFRTGYFVSTYCGDPDLRILREEPKDDLIEAFAHLVVAMHEKGVLHGDLNLSNILYREDKAEFCGYHFTVIDTNRSRFVGEPTKHQCLRN
;
A
#
# COMPACT_ATOMS: atom_id res chain seq x y z
N THR A 1 24.59 -3.61 22.68
CA THR A 1 23.19 -3.72 22.19
C THR A 1 23.21 -4.58 20.93
N PRO A 2 22.51 -5.71 20.86
CA PRO A 2 22.53 -6.55 19.68
C PRO A 2 21.97 -5.76 18.49
N MET A 3 22.72 -5.76 17.38
CA MET A 3 22.37 -5.04 16.17
C MET A 3 21.11 -5.66 15.54
N SER A 4 20.18 -4.81 15.14
CA SER A 4 19.06 -5.23 14.30
C SER A 4 19.58 -5.65 12.93
N ASN A 5 19.04 -6.72 12.40
CA ASN A 5 19.32 -7.17 11.04
C ASN A 5 18.17 -6.72 10.13
N TYR A 6 18.49 -6.16 8.96
CA TYR A 6 17.52 -5.67 8.00
C TYR A 6 17.55 -6.49 6.71
N LYS A 7 16.37 -6.84 6.21
CA LYS A 7 16.19 -7.36 4.86
C LYS A 7 15.59 -6.26 3.99
N PHE A 8 16.25 -5.95 2.89
CA PHE A 8 15.84 -4.94 1.93
C PHE A 8 15.41 -5.60 0.62
N ILE A 9 14.29 -5.15 0.09
CA ILE A 9 13.82 -5.47 -1.24
C ILE A 9 13.55 -4.15 -1.92
N VAL A 10 14.26 -3.88 -3.00
CA VAL A 10 14.10 -2.65 -3.79
C VAL A 10 13.61 -3.07 -5.18
N ASN A 11 12.56 -2.42 -5.65
CA ASN A 11 12.06 -2.60 -7.00
C ASN A 11 13.18 -2.21 -7.99
N PRO A 12 13.50 -3.06 -8.97
CA PRO A 12 14.55 -2.78 -9.96
C PRO A 12 14.42 -1.43 -10.67
N GLU A 13 13.20 -0.97 -10.93
CA GLU A 13 12.92 0.34 -11.54
C GLU A 13 13.28 1.51 -10.62
N TYR A 14 13.32 1.27 -9.30
CA TYR A 14 13.67 2.24 -8.26
C TYR A 14 15.07 2.04 -7.67
N LYS A 15 15.94 1.31 -8.35
CA LYS A 15 17.33 1.09 -7.94
C LYS A 15 18.10 2.37 -7.55
N PRO A 16 17.91 3.53 -8.21
CA PRO A 16 18.54 4.79 -7.79
C PRO A 16 18.20 5.24 -6.35
N TYR A 17 17.15 4.72 -5.75
CA TYR A 17 16.72 5.02 -4.38
C TYR A 17 17.25 4.02 -3.34
N ALA A 18 18.08 3.04 -3.72
CA ALA A 18 18.56 2.00 -2.81
C ALA A 18 19.26 2.56 -1.57
N SER A 19 20.14 3.55 -1.72
CA SER A 19 20.85 4.19 -0.59
C SER A 19 19.88 4.89 0.37
N PHE A 20 18.82 5.53 -0.15
CA PHE A 20 17.75 6.10 0.66
C PHE A 20 17.04 4.98 1.46
N VAL A 21 16.63 3.91 0.79
CA VAL A 21 15.94 2.76 1.41
C VAL A 21 16.78 2.14 2.53
N GLU A 22 18.08 1.96 2.32
CA GLU A 22 19.00 1.43 3.33
C GLU A 22 19.16 2.36 4.55
N SER A 23 19.07 3.67 4.34
CA SER A 23 19.18 4.68 5.41
C SER A 23 17.89 4.84 6.22
N LEU A 24 16.74 4.46 5.66
CA LEU A 24 15.40 4.71 6.22
C LEU A 24 15.21 4.25 7.66
N PRO A 25 15.64 3.04 8.09
CA PRO A 25 15.43 2.61 9.47
C PRO A 25 16.05 3.52 10.53
N ARG A 26 17.13 4.24 10.16
CA ARG A 26 17.81 5.21 11.04
C ARG A 26 17.21 6.61 10.95
N ARG A 27 16.69 6.99 9.77
CA ARG A 27 16.17 8.33 9.47
C ARG A 27 14.70 8.48 9.83
N PHE A 28 13.93 7.38 9.85
CA PHE A 28 12.47 7.42 9.91
C PHE A 28 11.91 8.18 11.11
N ASP A 29 12.51 8.04 12.30
CA ASP A 29 12.01 8.72 13.50
C ASP A 29 12.35 10.22 13.53
N ALA A 30 13.48 10.62 12.92
CA ALA A 30 13.97 11.99 12.95
C ALA A 30 13.55 12.84 11.74
N GLU A 31 13.22 12.21 10.62
CA GLU A 31 13.00 12.90 9.34
C GLU A 31 11.63 12.55 8.75
N GLY A 32 11.28 13.28 7.68
CA GLY A 32 10.04 13.11 6.94
C GLY A 32 8.84 13.81 7.57
N GLU A 33 7.91 14.22 6.72
CA GLU A 33 6.63 14.82 7.12
C GLU A 33 5.66 13.72 7.57
N THR A 34 5.24 13.75 8.84
CA THR A 34 4.25 12.80 9.36
C THR A 34 2.85 13.18 8.88
N VAL A 35 2.24 12.34 8.06
CA VAL A 35 0.88 12.53 7.54
C VAL A 35 -0.17 11.70 8.29
N TYR A 36 0.28 10.63 8.95
CA TYR A 36 -0.59 9.81 9.79
C TYR A 36 0.22 9.17 10.91
N GLU A 37 -0.30 9.27 12.14
CA GLU A 37 0.27 8.61 13.32
C GLU A 37 -0.86 7.98 14.13
N GLY A 38 -0.86 6.65 14.18
CA GLY A 38 -1.85 5.85 14.88
C GLY A 38 -1.37 4.42 15.02
N ARG A 39 -2.17 3.45 14.56
CA ARG A 39 -1.77 2.04 14.57
C ARG A 39 -0.51 1.79 13.71
N ASN A 40 -0.34 2.53 12.65
CA ASN A 40 0.87 2.58 11.84
C ASN A 40 1.33 4.04 11.77
N VAL A 41 2.55 4.28 11.32
CA VAL A 41 3.04 5.63 11.06
C VAL A 41 3.30 5.78 9.58
N VAL A 42 2.77 6.84 8.97
CA VAL A 42 2.98 7.15 7.56
C VAL A 42 3.65 8.51 7.45
N LYS A 43 4.76 8.53 6.72
CA LYS A 43 5.52 9.76 6.48
C LYS A 43 5.78 9.96 4.99
N ILE A 44 5.88 11.21 4.58
CA ILE A 44 6.34 11.62 3.26
C ILE A 44 7.81 12.03 3.36
N PHE A 45 8.62 11.49 2.48
CA PHE A 45 10.02 11.87 2.28
C PHE A 45 10.18 12.48 0.89
N VAL A 46 11.05 13.46 0.77
CA VAL A 46 11.47 13.98 -0.54
C VAL A 46 12.89 13.52 -0.80
N GLU A 47 13.06 12.71 -1.82
CA GLU A 47 14.35 12.16 -2.20
C GLU A 47 14.55 12.36 -3.70
N LYS A 48 15.68 12.97 -4.09
CA LYS A 48 15.98 13.29 -5.51
C LYS A 48 14.85 14.07 -6.22
N GLY A 49 14.16 14.96 -5.50
CA GLY A 49 13.03 15.74 -6.03
C GLY A 49 11.70 14.99 -6.14
N GLN A 50 11.65 13.71 -5.80
CA GLN A 50 10.42 12.91 -5.80
C GLN A 50 9.89 12.69 -4.39
N LYS A 51 8.58 12.83 -4.21
CA LYS A 51 7.91 12.47 -2.97
C LYS A 51 7.69 10.96 -2.91
N LEU A 52 8.09 10.36 -1.79
CA LEU A 52 7.92 8.95 -1.47
C LEU A 52 7.11 8.82 -0.18
N VAL A 53 6.18 7.89 -0.14
CA VAL A 53 5.43 7.53 1.06
C VAL A 53 6.08 6.36 1.75
N VAL A 54 6.36 6.49 3.03
CA VAL A 54 6.92 5.42 3.86
C VAL A 54 5.94 5.08 4.96
N LYS A 55 5.40 3.86 4.93
CA LYS A 55 4.49 3.32 5.94
C LYS A 55 5.23 2.33 6.82
N ARG A 56 5.45 2.70 8.09
CA ARG A 56 5.96 1.78 9.11
C ARG A 56 4.79 1.10 9.81
N TYR A 57 4.78 -0.22 9.77
CA TYR A 57 3.75 -1.01 10.43
C TYR A 57 4.02 -1.16 11.92
N LYS A 58 2.95 -1.14 12.74
CA LYS A 58 3.05 -1.41 14.16
C LYS A 58 3.75 -2.73 14.42
N ARG A 59 4.64 -2.74 15.41
CA ARG A 59 5.28 -3.96 15.90
C ARG A 59 4.22 -4.99 16.29
N PRO A 60 4.25 -6.21 15.73
CA PRO A 60 3.28 -7.25 16.04
C PRO A 60 3.53 -7.86 17.42
N MET A 61 2.55 -8.57 17.97
CA MET A 61 2.69 -9.36 19.19
C MET A 61 3.65 -10.54 18.97
N LEU A 62 4.18 -11.11 20.06
CA LEU A 62 5.24 -12.11 19.98
C LEU A 62 4.87 -13.33 19.08
N HIS A 63 3.66 -13.88 19.23
CA HIS A 63 3.19 -14.99 18.39
C HIS A 63 3.15 -14.60 16.89
N GLN A 64 2.69 -13.39 16.58
CA GLN A 64 2.68 -12.89 15.20
C GLN A 64 4.10 -12.64 14.66
N ARG A 65 5.06 -12.33 15.54
CA ARG A 65 6.47 -12.18 15.14
C ARG A 65 7.05 -13.50 14.69
N ILE A 66 6.71 -14.59 15.37
CA ILE A 66 7.09 -15.95 14.99
C ILE A 66 6.47 -16.30 13.62
N ASP A 67 5.16 -16.05 13.45
CA ASP A 67 4.45 -16.27 12.19
C ASP A 67 5.12 -15.52 11.03
N TYR A 68 5.41 -14.22 11.21
CA TYR A 68 6.05 -13.40 10.16
C TYR A 68 7.52 -13.75 9.91
N THR A 69 8.16 -14.43 10.85
CA THR A 69 9.53 -14.89 10.66
C THR A 69 9.58 -16.17 9.83
N PHE A 70 8.67 -17.11 10.08
CA PHE A 70 8.80 -18.48 9.58
C PHE A 70 7.65 -18.93 8.67
N ILE A 71 6.46 -18.35 8.78
CA ILE A 71 5.25 -18.90 8.14
C ILE A 71 4.62 -17.94 7.15
N ARG A 72 4.46 -16.65 7.50
CA ARG A 72 3.68 -15.68 6.73
C ARG A 72 4.52 -14.48 6.34
N LYS A 73 4.27 -13.95 5.13
CA LYS A 73 4.83 -12.66 4.72
C LYS A 73 4.33 -11.54 5.65
N SER A 74 5.22 -10.63 6.03
CA SER A 74 4.89 -9.44 6.80
C SER A 74 3.88 -8.54 6.06
N LYS A 75 3.26 -7.61 6.79
CA LYS A 75 2.35 -6.64 6.15
C LYS A 75 3.08 -5.76 5.14
N ALA A 76 4.31 -5.34 5.44
CA ALA A 76 5.14 -4.56 4.53
C ALA A 76 5.47 -5.35 3.25
N ARG A 77 5.85 -6.63 3.40
CA ARG A 77 6.11 -7.49 2.26
C ARG A 77 4.86 -7.71 1.41
N ARG A 78 3.71 -7.94 2.03
CA ARG A 78 2.45 -8.08 1.29
C ARG A 78 2.05 -6.80 0.57
N ALA A 79 2.21 -5.62 1.19
CA ALA A 79 1.94 -4.35 0.53
C ALA A 79 2.79 -4.18 -0.73
N TYR A 80 4.08 -4.54 -0.65
CA TYR A 80 4.98 -4.50 -1.78
C TYR A 80 4.58 -5.49 -2.88
N ASP A 81 4.44 -6.78 -2.55
CA ASP A 81 4.11 -7.83 -3.52
C ASP A 81 2.74 -7.60 -4.16
N PHE A 82 1.74 -7.20 -3.36
CA PHE A 82 0.37 -6.99 -3.84
C PHE A 82 0.24 -5.70 -4.65
N GLY A 83 1.00 -4.65 -4.30
CA GLY A 83 1.07 -3.45 -5.13
C GLY A 83 1.58 -3.77 -6.54
N LEU A 84 2.65 -4.54 -6.67
CA LEU A 84 3.13 -5.03 -7.97
C LEU A 84 2.05 -5.85 -8.70
N ARG A 85 1.34 -6.71 -7.96
CA ARG A 85 0.27 -7.52 -8.54
C ARG A 85 -0.93 -6.69 -9.01
N PHE A 86 -1.28 -5.61 -8.32
CA PHE A 86 -2.31 -4.67 -8.77
C PHE A 86 -1.94 -4.07 -10.13
N ILE A 87 -0.70 -3.59 -10.26
CA ILE A 87 -0.17 -3.05 -11.52
C ILE A 87 -0.22 -4.10 -12.65
N GLU A 88 0.20 -5.33 -12.39
CA GLU A 88 0.11 -6.44 -13.33
C GLU A 88 -1.33 -6.73 -13.77
N CYS A 89 -2.31 -6.56 -12.86
CA CYS A 89 -3.73 -6.67 -13.17
C CYS A 89 -4.30 -5.44 -13.87
N GLY A 90 -3.50 -4.40 -14.15
CA GLY A 90 -3.95 -3.14 -14.74
C GLY A 90 -4.88 -2.36 -13.82
N ILE A 91 -4.64 -2.39 -12.51
CA ILE A 91 -5.31 -1.58 -11.49
C ILE A 91 -4.27 -0.64 -10.92
N ASP A 92 -4.53 0.67 -11.01
CA ASP A 92 -3.57 1.66 -10.56
C ASP A 92 -3.47 1.72 -9.03
N THR A 93 -2.24 1.74 -8.56
CA THR A 93 -1.83 1.89 -7.16
C THR A 93 -0.52 2.65 -7.12
N PRO A 94 -0.18 3.37 -6.04
CA PRO A 94 1.15 3.95 -5.90
C PRO A 94 2.21 2.88 -6.10
N GLU A 95 3.18 3.15 -6.98
CA GLU A 95 4.18 2.17 -7.36
C GLU A 95 5.01 1.71 -6.17
N PRO A 96 5.14 0.40 -5.94
CA PRO A 96 6.00 -0.13 -4.90
C PRO A 96 7.47 0.15 -5.18
N VAL A 97 8.11 0.90 -4.30
CA VAL A 97 9.53 1.25 -4.39
C VAL A 97 10.39 0.25 -3.64
N ALA A 98 10.01 -0.05 -2.39
CA ALA A 98 10.78 -0.98 -1.55
C ALA A 98 9.96 -1.57 -0.40
N CYS A 99 10.47 -2.68 0.12
CA CYS A 99 10.06 -3.26 1.38
C CYS A 99 11.28 -3.48 2.27
N ILE A 100 11.18 -3.10 3.54
CA ILE A 100 12.22 -3.31 4.55
C ILE A 100 11.63 -4.13 5.69
N GLU A 101 12.32 -5.18 6.11
CA GLU A 101 11.95 -5.99 7.27
C GLU A 101 13.07 -5.93 8.30
N GLU A 102 12.75 -5.45 9.50
CA GLU A 102 13.66 -5.43 10.64
C GLU A 102 13.48 -6.71 11.47
N HIS A 103 14.61 -7.38 11.73
CA HIS A 103 14.69 -8.54 12.60
C HIS A 103 15.61 -8.24 13.80
N LYS A 104 15.22 -8.66 14.99
CA LYS A 104 16.03 -8.57 16.19
C LYS A 104 16.00 -9.91 16.93
N PHE A 105 17.17 -10.44 17.28
CA PHE A 105 17.32 -11.79 17.83
C PHE A 105 16.73 -12.89 16.91
N GLY A 106 16.89 -12.72 15.60
CA GLY A 106 16.36 -13.66 14.61
C GLY A 106 14.84 -13.57 14.35
N LEU A 107 14.08 -12.79 15.15
CA LEU A 107 12.64 -12.64 15.02
C LEU A 107 12.26 -11.32 14.33
N PHE A 108 11.23 -11.38 13.49
CA PHE A 108 10.63 -10.18 12.87
C PHE A 108 10.25 -9.15 13.95
N ARG A 109 10.59 -7.90 13.72
CA ARG A 109 10.30 -6.79 14.64
C ARG A 109 9.28 -5.82 14.06
N THR A 110 9.58 -5.26 12.90
CA THR A 110 8.70 -4.34 12.17
C THR A 110 9.05 -4.33 10.69
N GLY A 111 8.21 -3.73 9.88
CA GLY A 111 8.45 -3.58 8.45
C GLY A 111 8.06 -2.20 7.97
N TYR A 112 8.74 -1.76 6.90
CA TYR A 112 8.47 -0.52 6.18
C TYR A 112 8.09 -0.85 4.75
N PHE A 113 7.08 -0.20 4.25
CA PHE A 113 6.70 -0.21 2.85
C PHE A 113 6.92 1.18 2.28
N VAL A 114 7.63 1.26 1.17
CA VAL A 114 7.90 2.49 0.44
C VAL A 114 7.20 2.46 -0.89
N SER A 115 6.44 3.50 -1.19
CA SER A 115 5.76 3.68 -2.48
C SER A 115 5.93 5.10 -2.99
N THR A 116 5.60 5.31 -4.26
CA THR A 116 5.44 6.66 -4.81
C THR A 116 4.30 7.39 -4.10
N TYR A 117 4.32 8.72 -4.16
CA TYR A 117 3.26 9.57 -3.61
C TYR A 117 2.18 9.83 -4.66
N CYS A 118 0.93 9.65 -4.28
CA CYS A 118 -0.23 10.14 -5.00
C CYS A 118 -0.90 11.23 -4.16
N GLY A 119 -1.09 12.41 -4.73
CA GLY A 119 -1.68 13.58 -4.03
C GLY A 119 -3.17 13.75 -4.27
N ASP A 120 -3.82 12.81 -4.97
CA ASP A 120 -5.24 12.88 -5.27
C ASP A 120 -6.09 12.74 -4.00
N PRO A 121 -7.27 13.40 -3.92
CA PRO A 121 -8.19 13.24 -2.80
C PRO A 121 -8.79 11.84 -2.78
N ASP A 122 -9.26 11.41 -1.61
CA ASP A 122 -9.98 10.15 -1.46
C ASP A 122 -11.51 10.31 -1.59
N LEU A 123 -12.21 9.19 -1.78
CA LEU A 123 -13.65 9.14 -1.99
C LEU A 123 -14.50 9.49 -0.75
N ARG A 124 -13.90 9.83 0.41
CA ARG A 124 -14.68 10.26 1.59
C ARG A 124 -15.52 11.50 1.33
N ILE A 125 -15.16 12.30 0.33
CA ILE A 125 -15.97 13.43 -0.14
C ILE A 125 -17.42 13.02 -0.46
N LEU A 126 -17.66 11.79 -0.94
CA LEU A 126 -18.99 11.28 -1.24
C LEU A 126 -19.92 11.17 -0.02
N ARG A 127 -19.39 11.28 1.21
CA ARG A 127 -20.21 11.34 2.44
C ARG A 127 -20.80 12.71 2.65
N GLU A 128 -20.13 13.76 2.18
CA GLU A 128 -20.52 15.14 2.33
C GLU A 128 -21.22 15.66 1.06
N GLU A 129 -20.67 15.29 -0.09
CA GLU A 129 -21.17 15.71 -1.41
C GLU A 129 -21.36 14.46 -2.30
N PRO A 130 -22.53 13.79 -2.23
CA PRO A 130 -22.82 12.67 -3.14
C PRO A 130 -22.85 13.14 -4.60
N LYS A 131 -22.04 12.47 -5.45
CA LYS A 131 -21.99 12.71 -6.89
C LYS A 131 -22.30 11.40 -7.60
N ASP A 132 -23.44 11.33 -8.30
CA ASP A 132 -23.91 10.08 -8.91
C ASP A 132 -22.95 9.54 -9.96
N ASP A 133 -22.34 10.41 -10.78
CA ASP A 133 -21.35 10.05 -11.76
C ASP A 133 -20.07 9.44 -11.14
N LEU A 134 -19.60 10.02 -10.05
CA LEU A 134 -18.43 9.49 -9.33
C LEU A 134 -18.74 8.16 -8.62
N ILE A 135 -19.98 8.01 -8.09
CA ILE A 135 -20.44 6.75 -7.49
C ILE A 135 -20.52 5.65 -8.57
N GLU A 136 -21.06 5.97 -9.74
CA GLU A 136 -21.14 5.04 -10.87
C GLU A 136 -19.74 4.65 -11.36
N ALA A 137 -18.84 5.61 -11.53
CA ALA A 137 -17.45 5.35 -11.92
C ALA A 137 -16.73 4.46 -10.90
N PHE A 138 -16.93 4.70 -9.60
CA PHE A 138 -16.38 3.84 -8.54
C PHE A 138 -16.96 2.42 -8.59
N ALA A 139 -18.26 2.27 -8.86
CA ALA A 139 -18.87 0.94 -9.02
C ALA A 139 -18.24 0.18 -10.19
N HIS A 140 -17.95 0.86 -11.32
CA HIS A 140 -17.23 0.27 -12.44
C HIS A 140 -15.82 -0.18 -12.07
N LEU A 141 -15.07 0.61 -11.28
CA LEU A 141 -13.76 0.18 -10.76
C LEU A 141 -13.89 -1.12 -9.96
N VAL A 142 -14.87 -1.20 -9.04
CA VAL A 142 -15.08 -2.39 -8.20
C VAL A 142 -15.40 -3.62 -9.04
N VAL A 143 -16.27 -3.48 -10.05
CA VAL A 143 -16.60 -4.56 -11.00
C VAL A 143 -15.35 -5.00 -11.74
N ALA A 144 -14.59 -4.07 -12.30
CA ALA A 144 -13.35 -4.37 -13.03
C ALA A 144 -12.30 -5.08 -12.16
N MET A 145 -12.18 -4.70 -10.88
CA MET A 145 -11.32 -5.42 -9.92
C MET A 145 -11.78 -6.87 -9.73
N HIS A 146 -13.08 -7.08 -9.53
CA HIS A 146 -13.64 -8.41 -9.33
C HIS A 146 -13.50 -9.29 -10.59
N GLU A 147 -13.75 -8.77 -11.76
CA GLU A 147 -13.54 -9.47 -13.04
C GLU A 147 -12.08 -9.93 -13.24
N LYS A 148 -11.14 -9.15 -12.73
CA LYS A 148 -9.70 -9.50 -12.72
C LYS A 148 -9.31 -10.41 -11.54
N GLY A 149 -10.27 -10.88 -10.75
CA GLY A 149 -10.05 -11.74 -9.60
C GLY A 149 -9.39 -11.04 -8.42
N VAL A 150 -9.46 -9.70 -8.36
CA VAL A 150 -8.85 -8.90 -7.28
C VAL A 150 -9.90 -8.54 -6.24
N LEU A 151 -9.70 -9.00 -5.01
CA LEU A 151 -10.47 -8.63 -3.83
C LEU A 151 -9.58 -7.80 -2.92
N HIS A 152 -9.96 -6.54 -2.66
CA HIS A 152 -9.13 -5.62 -1.86
C HIS A 152 -9.03 -6.04 -0.39
N GLY A 153 -10.10 -6.56 0.17
CA GLY A 153 -10.16 -7.04 1.56
C GLY A 153 -10.21 -5.95 2.64
N ASP A 154 -10.26 -4.69 2.24
CA ASP A 154 -10.46 -3.51 3.09
C ASP A 154 -10.94 -2.33 2.23
N LEU A 155 -11.91 -2.62 1.34
CA LEU A 155 -12.42 -1.66 0.37
C LEU A 155 -13.31 -0.63 1.07
N ASN A 156 -12.74 0.53 1.34
CA ASN A 156 -13.45 1.67 1.90
C ASN A 156 -13.07 2.97 1.18
N LEU A 157 -13.88 4.01 1.35
CA LEU A 157 -13.73 5.25 0.60
C LEU A 157 -12.38 5.96 0.83
N SER A 158 -11.73 5.74 1.97
CA SER A 158 -10.40 6.32 2.24
C SER A 158 -9.25 5.60 1.53
N ASN A 159 -9.50 4.42 0.99
CA ASN A 159 -8.50 3.61 0.29
C ASN A 159 -8.60 3.74 -1.24
N ILE A 160 -9.46 4.64 -1.73
CA ILE A 160 -9.62 4.94 -3.15
C ILE A 160 -9.39 6.42 -3.35
N LEU A 161 -8.30 6.76 -4.02
CA LEU A 161 -8.01 8.11 -4.47
C LEU A 161 -8.60 8.32 -5.85
N TYR A 162 -8.98 9.55 -6.19
CA TYR A 162 -9.58 9.85 -7.48
C TYR A 162 -9.17 11.21 -8.01
N ARG A 163 -9.19 11.37 -9.31
CA ARG A 163 -9.16 12.65 -10.01
C ARG A 163 -10.08 12.60 -11.22
N GLU A 164 -10.57 13.76 -11.64
CA GLU A 164 -11.28 13.87 -12.90
C GLU A 164 -10.29 13.64 -14.05
N ASP A 165 -10.68 12.78 -14.98
CA ASP A 165 -9.89 12.50 -16.18
C ASP A 165 -10.83 12.17 -17.36
N LYS A 166 -10.99 13.13 -18.25
CA LYS A 166 -11.90 13.00 -19.42
C LYS A 166 -11.47 11.92 -20.43
N ALA A 167 -10.24 11.42 -20.32
CA ALA A 167 -9.76 10.33 -21.15
C ALA A 167 -10.24 8.96 -20.66
N GLU A 168 -10.62 8.87 -19.39
CA GLU A 168 -11.15 7.65 -18.79
C GLU A 168 -12.63 7.44 -19.17
N PHE A 169 -13.04 6.17 -19.27
CA PHE A 169 -14.38 5.78 -19.70
C PHE A 169 -15.50 6.44 -18.90
N CYS A 170 -15.34 6.57 -17.60
CA CYS A 170 -16.33 7.19 -16.69
C CYS A 170 -15.94 8.61 -16.27
N GLY A 171 -14.96 9.25 -16.90
CA GLY A 171 -14.52 10.60 -16.56
C GLY A 171 -13.69 10.73 -15.30
N TYR A 172 -13.31 9.62 -14.66
CA TYR A 172 -12.54 9.58 -13.43
C TYR A 172 -11.44 8.53 -13.50
N HIS A 173 -10.26 8.92 -13.03
CA HIS A 173 -9.15 8.01 -12.77
C HIS A 173 -9.09 7.67 -11.29
N PHE A 174 -8.85 6.40 -10.97
CA PHE A 174 -8.77 5.93 -9.59
C PHE A 174 -7.40 5.32 -9.28
N THR A 175 -6.91 5.58 -8.07
CA THR A 175 -5.71 4.97 -7.51
C THR A 175 -6.07 4.25 -6.22
N VAL A 176 -5.85 2.94 -6.18
CA VAL A 176 -6.20 2.08 -5.03
C VAL A 176 -5.01 2.02 -4.08
N ILE A 177 -5.22 2.30 -2.78
CA ILE A 177 -4.17 2.25 -1.76
C ILE A 177 -4.46 1.22 -0.66
N ASP A 178 -3.47 0.93 0.18
CA ASP A 178 -3.52 -0.02 1.31
C ASP A 178 -3.85 -1.47 0.92
N THR A 179 -3.20 -1.97 -0.12
CA THR A 179 -3.44 -3.28 -0.76
C THR A 179 -3.02 -4.50 0.07
N ASN A 180 -2.46 -4.33 1.27
CA ASN A 180 -1.82 -5.41 2.05
C ASN A 180 -2.77 -6.51 2.56
N ARG A 181 -4.09 -6.31 2.47
CA ARG A 181 -5.14 -7.29 2.80
C ARG A 181 -5.75 -7.99 1.61
N SER A 182 -5.34 -7.59 0.41
CA SER A 182 -5.93 -8.08 -0.84
C SER A 182 -5.74 -9.59 -1.02
N ARG A 183 -6.61 -10.16 -1.80
CA ARG A 183 -6.58 -11.55 -2.25
C ARG A 183 -6.75 -11.59 -3.76
N PHE A 184 -6.05 -12.50 -4.38
CA PHE A 184 -6.11 -12.75 -5.82
C PHE A 184 -6.68 -14.15 -6.02
N VAL A 185 -7.82 -14.24 -6.69
CA VAL A 185 -8.57 -15.47 -6.93
C VAL A 185 -8.84 -15.60 -8.43
N GLY A 186 -9.10 -16.81 -8.92
CA GLY A 186 -9.42 -17.01 -10.34
C GLY A 186 -10.75 -16.32 -10.68
N GLU A 187 -11.83 -16.86 -10.13
CA GLU A 187 -13.17 -16.29 -10.27
C GLU A 187 -13.78 -16.06 -8.87
N PRO A 188 -13.97 -14.78 -8.50
CA PRO A 188 -14.61 -14.47 -7.21
C PRO A 188 -16.06 -14.95 -7.17
N THR A 189 -16.45 -15.58 -6.07
CA THR A 189 -17.87 -15.89 -5.85
C THR A 189 -18.63 -14.61 -5.48
N LYS A 190 -19.94 -14.58 -5.75
CA LYS A 190 -20.83 -13.48 -5.35
C LYS A 190 -20.67 -13.10 -3.87
N HIS A 191 -20.55 -14.10 -3.00
CA HIS A 191 -20.33 -13.87 -1.56
C HIS A 191 -18.97 -13.21 -1.25
N GLN A 192 -17.93 -13.53 -2.00
CA GLN A 192 -16.63 -12.87 -1.86
C GLN A 192 -16.67 -11.41 -2.33
N CYS A 193 -17.37 -11.13 -3.44
CA CYS A 193 -17.55 -9.76 -3.95
C CYS A 193 -18.31 -8.88 -2.95
N LEU A 194 -19.38 -9.41 -2.32
CA LEU A 194 -20.18 -8.66 -1.34
C LEU A 194 -19.45 -8.38 -0.01
N ARG A 195 -18.38 -9.11 0.29
CA ARG A 195 -17.56 -8.94 1.51
C ARG A 195 -16.23 -8.23 1.28
N ASN A 196 -16.02 -7.77 0.08
CA ASN A 196 -14.75 -7.12 -0.30
C ASN A 196 -14.57 -5.71 0.27
#